data_b51ce44ce106a8c5e96db12d7b6d7358
#
_entry.id   b51ce44ce106a8c5e96db12d7b6d7358
#
_cell.length_a   1.000
_cell.length_b   1.000
_cell.length_c   1.000
_cell.angle_alpha   90.00
_cell.angle_beta   90.00
_cell.angle_gamma   90.00
#
_symmetry.space_group_name_H-M   'P 1'
#
loop_
_entity.id
_entity.type
_entity.pdbx_description
1 polymer ?
#
loop_
_entity_poly.entity_id
_entity_poly.type
_entity_poly.pdbx_seq_one_letter_code
_entity_poly.pdbx_strand_id
1 'polypeptide(L)'
;APGMKYRHYAPKADLSIVEGTEEQVIGCINRLSAEAEQKGLKVGVIATNETKDRYAHADVFSIGSREEEETIAHHLYEVLRNFDDDRVDLIYSEAFYTPRMGQAIMNRLLKAAGHKIINAQEEKK
;
A
#
# COMPACT_ATOMS: atom_id res chain seq x y z
N ALA A 1 -6.97 24.97 -10.58
CA ALA A 1 -7.70 25.56 -9.48
C ALA A 1 -6.88 25.52 -8.21
N PRO A 2 -7.01 26.55 -7.35
CA PRO A 2 -6.19 26.57 -6.14
C PRO A 2 -6.35 25.34 -5.26
N GLY A 3 -7.53 24.79 -5.16
CA GLY A 3 -7.77 23.62 -4.34
C GLY A 3 -7.14 22.35 -4.88
N MET A 4 -6.76 22.36 -6.13
CA MET A 4 -6.25 21.13 -6.74
C MET A 4 -4.86 20.79 -6.28
N LYS A 5 -4.03 21.77 -5.93
CA LYS A 5 -2.69 21.48 -5.48
C LYS A 5 -2.67 20.79 -4.12
N TYR A 6 -3.77 20.87 -3.37
CA TYR A 6 -3.89 20.21 -2.07
C TYR A 6 -4.73 18.97 -2.12
N ARG A 7 -5.22 18.61 -3.30
CA ARG A 7 -5.98 17.39 -3.46
C ARG A 7 -5.06 16.20 -3.21
N HIS A 8 -5.59 15.23 -2.51
CA HIS A 8 -4.84 14.02 -2.28
C HIS A 8 -4.74 13.23 -3.57
N TYR A 9 -3.55 12.74 -3.84
CA TYR A 9 -3.34 11.94 -5.02
C TYR A 9 -4.00 10.58 -4.84
N ALA A 10 -4.82 10.20 -5.77
CA ALA A 10 -5.41 8.87 -5.79
C ALA A 10 -4.92 8.17 -7.05
N PRO A 11 -4.29 7.00 -6.90
CA PRO A 11 -3.82 6.28 -8.08
C PRO A 11 -4.98 5.77 -8.89
N LYS A 12 -4.73 5.47 -10.16
CA LYS A 12 -5.77 4.91 -11.03
C LYS A 12 -6.13 3.49 -10.62
N ALA A 13 -5.17 2.77 -10.06
CA ALA A 13 -5.40 1.41 -9.59
C ALA A 13 -6.29 1.40 -8.36
N ASP A 14 -6.93 0.27 -8.13
CA ASP A 14 -7.77 0.08 -6.96
C ASP A 14 -6.88 -0.26 -5.77
N LEU A 15 -6.76 0.67 -4.83
CA LEU A 15 -5.86 0.55 -3.70
C LEU A 15 -6.63 0.10 -2.46
N SER A 16 -6.10 -0.91 -1.77
CA SER A 16 -6.66 -1.37 -0.49
C SER A 16 -5.54 -1.44 0.54
N ILE A 17 -5.85 -1.01 1.76
CA ILE A 17 -4.91 -1.10 2.88
C ILE A 17 -5.20 -2.39 3.64
N VAL A 18 -4.16 -3.15 3.95
CA VAL A 18 -4.32 -4.44 4.63
C VAL A 18 -3.80 -4.30 6.06
N GLU A 19 -4.64 -4.62 7.03
CA GLU A 19 -4.32 -4.50 8.45
C GLU A 19 -4.23 -5.85 9.13
N GLY A 20 -3.39 -5.93 10.14
CA GLY A 20 -3.17 -7.15 10.91
C GLY A 20 -1.76 -7.18 11.42
N THR A 21 -1.36 -8.33 11.97
CA THR A 21 0.03 -8.50 12.34
C THR A 21 0.88 -8.55 11.07
N GLU A 22 2.18 -8.35 11.22
CA GLU A 22 3.07 -8.36 10.05
C GLU A 22 2.92 -9.66 9.27
N GLU A 23 2.92 -10.79 9.95
CA GLU A 23 2.80 -12.08 9.27
C GLU A 23 1.45 -12.26 8.59
N GLN A 24 0.39 -11.81 9.25
CA GLN A 24 -0.95 -11.89 8.65
C GLN A 24 -1.05 -11.02 7.40
N VAL A 25 -0.50 -9.82 7.46
CA VAL A 25 -0.55 -8.89 6.33
C VAL A 25 0.21 -9.48 5.14
N ILE A 26 1.43 -9.97 5.40
CA ILE A 26 2.24 -10.53 4.32
C ILE A 26 1.54 -11.73 3.68
N GLY A 27 1.01 -12.63 4.50
CA GLY A 27 0.30 -13.79 3.98
C GLY A 27 -0.94 -13.41 3.18
N CYS A 28 -1.71 -12.45 3.69
CA CYS A 28 -2.92 -11.99 3.02
C CYS A 28 -2.60 -11.36 1.66
N ILE A 29 -1.62 -10.45 1.64
CA ILE A 29 -1.27 -9.77 0.39
C ILE A 29 -0.72 -10.76 -0.62
N ASN A 30 0.11 -11.72 -0.19
CA ASN A 30 0.64 -12.71 -1.11
C ASN A 30 -0.47 -13.57 -1.70
N ARG A 31 -1.44 -13.96 -0.89
CA ARG A 31 -2.58 -14.75 -1.39
C ARG A 31 -3.40 -13.96 -2.40
N LEU A 32 -3.75 -12.72 -2.03
CA LEU A 32 -4.54 -11.89 -2.93
C LEU A 32 -3.79 -11.57 -4.23
N SER A 33 -2.49 -11.37 -4.13
CA SER A 33 -1.68 -11.08 -5.31
C SER A 33 -1.62 -12.28 -6.24
N ALA A 34 -1.47 -13.48 -5.68
CA ALA A 34 -1.45 -14.69 -6.49
C ALA A 34 -2.78 -14.90 -7.20
N GLU A 35 -3.89 -14.68 -6.49
CA GLU A 35 -5.22 -14.81 -7.08
C GLU A 35 -5.43 -13.81 -8.21
N ALA A 36 -4.99 -12.58 -8.00
CA ALA A 36 -5.13 -11.55 -9.03
C ALA A 36 -4.27 -11.87 -10.25
N GLU A 37 -3.06 -12.37 -10.02
CA GLU A 37 -2.19 -12.73 -11.13
C GLU A 37 -2.81 -13.82 -11.99
N GLN A 38 -3.48 -14.78 -11.36
CA GLN A 38 -4.17 -15.83 -12.10
C GLN A 38 -5.30 -15.28 -12.97
N LYS A 39 -5.83 -14.13 -12.61
CA LYS A 39 -6.88 -13.48 -13.39
C LYS A 39 -6.31 -12.54 -14.44
N GLY A 40 -5.00 -12.50 -14.58
CA GLY A 40 -4.36 -11.62 -15.54
C GLY A 40 -4.20 -10.19 -15.09
N LEU A 41 -4.38 -9.92 -13.79
CA LEU A 41 -4.25 -8.58 -13.24
C LEU A 41 -2.84 -8.32 -12.75
N LYS A 42 -2.38 -7.10 -12.93
CA LYS A 42 -1.06 -6.70 -12.47
C LYS A 42 -1.19 -6.04 -11.10
N VAL A 43 -0.41 -6.51 -10.15
CA VAL A 43 -0.53 -6.08 -8.75
C VAL A 43 0.71 -5.29 -8.34
N GLY A 44 0.47 -4.22 -7.58
CA GLY A 44 1.53 -3.48 -6.90
C GLY A 44 1.39 -3.64 -5.40
N VAL A 45 2.50 -3.60 -4.69
CA VAL A 45 2.49 -3.69 -3.23
C VAL A 45 3.32 -2.56 -2.66
N ILE A 46 2.73 -1.84 -1.69
CA ILE A 46 3.46 -0.84 -0.91
C ILE A 46 3.95 -1.52 0.36
N ALA A 47 5.26 -1.65 0.46
CA ALA A 47 5.91 -2.34 1.57
C ALA A 47 6.94 -1.43 2.22
N THR A 48 7.67 -1.97 3.17
CA THR A 48 8.77 -1.27 3.82
C THR A 48 10.08 -1.96 3.48
N ASN A 49 11.19 -1.30 3.81
CA ASN A 49 12.50 -1.93 3.62
C ASN A 49 12.60 -3.25 4.37
N GLU A 50 11.88 -3.36 5.49
CA GLU A 50 11.92 -4.56 6.32
C GLU A 50 11.16 -5.74 5.72
N THR A 51 10.17 -5.49 4.88
CA THR A 51 9.27 -6.54 4.40
C THR A 51 9.27 -6.73 2.89
N LYS A 52 9.89 -5.85 2.14
CA LYS A 52 9.73 -5.83 0.68
C LYS A 52 10.11 -7.14 0.00
N ASP A 53 11.07 -7.87 0.56
CA ASP A 53 11.55 -9.10 -0.06
C ASP A 53 10.67 -10.30 0.25
N ARG A 54 9.62 -10.10 1.05
CA ARG A 54 8.74 -11.18 1.44
C ARG A 54 7.49 -11.30 0.57
N TYR A 55 7.36 -10.43 -0.41
CA TYR A 55 6.20 -10.44 -1.31
C TYR A 55 6.55 -11.07 -2.65
N ALA A 56 5.59 -11.79 -3.22
CA ALA A 56 5.71 -12.43 -4.52
C ALA A 56 4.48 -12.08 -5.36
N HIS A 57 4.55 -12.32 -6.65
CA HIS A 57 3.42 -12.13 -7.57
C HIS A 57 3.00 -10.68 -7.74
N ALA A 58 3.89 -9.74 -7.43
CA ALA A 58 3.55 -8.33 -7.49
C ALA A 58 4.81 -7.50 -7.72
N ASP A 59 4.59 -6.28 -8.20
CA ASP A 59 5.65 -5.28 -8.25
C ASP A 59 5.67 -4.59 -6.89
N VAL A 60 6.77 -4.72 -6.17
CA VAL A 60 6.87 -4.27 -4.78
C VAL A 60 7.72 -3.02 -4.72
N PHE A 61 7.16 -1.96 -4.14
CA PHE A 61 7.89 -0.72 -3.92
C PHE A 61 7.98 -0.47 -2.43
N SER A 62 9.21 -0.29 -1.95
CA SER A 62 9.41 0.08 -0.56
C SER A 62 9.18 1.58 -0.40
N ILE A 63 8.42 1.94 0.63
CA ILE A 63 8.14 3.34 0.90
C ILE A 63 9.11 3.92 1.93
N GLY A 64 9.92 3.07 2.56
CA GLY A 64 10.88 3.50 3.55
C GLY A 64 10.96 2.51 4.70
N SER A 65 11.47 2.98 5.84
CA SER A 65 11.65 2.15 7.01
C SER A 65 10.70 2.57 8.12
N ARG A 66 10.11 1.59 8.82
CA ARG A 66 9.23 1.89 9.95
C ARG A 66 9.97 2.58 11.09
N GLU A 67 11.28 2.37 11.18
CA GLU A 67 12.08 3.03 12.21
C GLU A 67 12.39 4.48 11.84
N GLU A 68 12.18 4.85 10.60
CA GLU A 68 12.41 6.21 10.14
C GLU A 68 11.14 6.70 9.47
N GLU A 69 10.19 7.11 10.29
CA GLU A 69 8.85 7.46 9.81
C GLU A 69 8.86 8.55 8.75
N GLU A 70 9.84 9.44 8.83
CA GLU A 70 9.95 10.51 7.85
C GLU A 70 10.14 9.98 6.43
N THR A 71 10.82 8.84 6.29
CA THR A 71 11.02 8.28 4.97
C THR A 71 9.68 7.82 4.38
N ILE A 72 8.82 7.25 5.22
CA ILE A 72 7.50 6.80 4.76
C ILE A 72 6.66 7.99 4.31
N ALA A 73 6.57 9.02 5.17
CA ALA A 73 5.77 10.19 4.85
C ALA A 73 6.28 10.89 3.59
N HIS A 74 7.60 10.93 3.45
CA HIS A 74 8.22 11.63 2.34
C HIS A 74 7.99 10.93 1.00
N HIS A 75 8.00 9.60 0.99
CA HIS A 75 7.95 8.84 -0.26
C HIS A 75 6.55 8.38 -0.67
N LEU A 76 5.56 8.57 0.18
CA LEU A 76 4.23 8.03 -0.10
C LEU A 76 3.69 8.50 -1.45
N TYR A 77 3.77 9.78 -1.71
CA TYR A 77 3.25 10.37 -2.92
C TYR A 77 3.97 9.80 -4.16
N GLU A 78 5.28 9.74 -4.07
CA GLU A 78 6.11 9.26 -5.17
C GLU A 78 5.80 7.80 -5.51
N VAL A 79 5.63 6.97 -4.49
CA VAL A 79 5.33 5.57 -4.70
C VAL A 79 3.98 5.39 -5.41
N LEU A 80 2.98 6.17 -5.00
CA LEU A 80 1.67 6.09 -5.66
C LEU A 80 1.76 6.48 -7.13
N ARG A 81 2.55 7.49 -7.43
CA ARG A 81 2.74 7.91 -8.83
C ARG A 81 3.50 6.86 -9.63
N ASN A 82 4.46 6.20 -8.99
CA ASN A 82 5.21 5.15 -9.67
C ASN A 82 4.31 4.01 -10.10
N PHE A 83 3.30 3.68 -9.30
CA PHE A 83 2.35 2.63 -9.68
C PHE A 83 1.51 3.04 -10.88
N ASP A 84 1.18 4.32 -11.01
CA ASP A 84 0.47 4.76 -12.20
C ASP A 84 1.33 4.55 -13.45
N ASP A 85 2.61 4.88 -13.35
CA ASP A 85 3.53 4.68 -14.46
C ASP A 85 3.68 3.19 -14.79
N ASP A 86 3.64 2.35 -13.78
CA ASP A 86 3.77 0.90 -13.93
C ASP A 86 2.47 0.25 -14.41
N ARG A 87 1.37 1.00 -14.41
CA ARG A 87 0.08 0.55 -14.93
C ARG A 87 -0.45 -0.70 -14.23
N VAL A 88 -0.29 -0.73 -12.91
CA VAL A 88 -0.88 -1.83 -12.14
C VAL A 88 -2.39 -1.68 -12.09
N ASP A 89 -3.08 -2.80 -11.91
CA ASP A 89 -4.52 -2.83 -11.80
C ASP A 89 -4.99 -2.73 -10.35
N LEU A 90 -4.24 -3.34 -9.44
CA LEU A 90 -4.56 -3.38 -8.03
C LEU A 90 -3.32 -3.00 -7.23
N ILE A 91 -3.53 -2.32 -6.09
CA ILE A 91 -2.45 -2.04 -5.17
C ILE A 91 -2.87 -2.51 -3.78
N TYR A 92 -2.02 -3.27 -3.12
CA TYR A 92 -2.21 -3.63 -1.72
C TYR A 92 -1.12 -2.96 -0.90
N SER A 93 -1.51 -2.32 0.18
CA SER A 93 -0.58 -1.56 1.02
C SER A 93 -0.57 -2.08 2.43
N GLU A 94 0.61 -2.14 3.03
CA GLU A 94 0.70 -2.32 4.47
C GLU A 94 0.11 -1.10 5.16
N ALA A 95 -0.25 -1.26 6.43
CA ALA A 95 -0.70 -0.14 7.24
C ALA A 95 0.49 0.42 8.03
N PHE A 96 0.44 1.71 8.31
CA PHE A 96 1.58 2.40 8.92
C PHE A 96 1.13 3.16 10.16
N TYR A 97 0.86 2.42 11.24
CA TYR A 97 0.46 3.02 12.52
C TYR A 97 1.69 3.28 13.37
N THR A 98 2.60 4.09 12.85
CA THR A 98 3.82 4.42 13.56
C THR A 98 3.53 5.47 14.63
N PRO A 99 4.40 5.57 15.67
CA PRO A 99 4.04 6.35 16.86
C PRO A 99 3.94 7.86 16.67
N ARG A 100 4.70 8.44 15.75
CA ARG A 100 4.69 9.90 15.61
C ARG A 100 3.94 10.37 14.38
N MET A 101 4.24 9.80 13.23
CA MET A 101 3.68 10.27 11.97
C MET A 101 2.61 9.36 11.41
N GLY A 102 2.30 8.28 12.13
CA GLY A 102 1.37 7.29 11.62
C GLY A 102 0.01 7.84 11.25
N GLN A 103 -0.52 8.74 12.07
CA GLN A 103 -1.84 9.31 11.78
C GLN A 103 -1.82 10.08 10.47
N ALA A 104 -0.80 10.91 10.26
CA ALA A 104 -0.70 11.69 9.04
C ALA A 104 -0.51 10.79 7.82
N ILE A 105 0.34 9.78 7.96
CA ILE A 105 0.58 8.83 6.88
C ILE A 105 -0.71 8.10 6.54
N MET A 106 -1.40 7.58 7.55
CA MET A 106 -2.62 6.82 7.32
C MET A 106 -3.74 7.66 6.78
N ASN A 107 -3.85 8.93 7.21
CA ASN A 107 -4.86 9.81 6.65
C ASN A 107 -4.69 9.98 5.15
N ARG A 108 -3.47 10.15 4.69
CA ARG A 108 -3.21 10.29 3.26
C ARG A 108 -3.45 8.98 2.52
N LEU A 109 -2.99 7.89 3.10
CA LEU A 109 -3.15 6.58 2.46
C LEU A 109 -4.63 6.18 2.38
N LEU A 110 -5.39 6.45 3.44
CA LEU A 110 -6.82 6.16 3.45
C LEU A 110 -7.54 6.92 2.35
N LYS A 111 -7.19 8.17 2.14
CA LYS A 111 -7.82 8.95 1.07
C LYS A 111 -7.47 8.38 -0.30
N ALA A 112 -6.24 7.96 -0.50
CA ALA A 112 -5.84 7.34 -1.76
C ALA A 112 -6.56 6.02 -1.98
N ALA A 113 -6.90 5.31 -0.91
CA ALA A 113 -7.58 4.02 -0.98
C ALA A 113 -9.10 4.13 -0.99
N GLY A 114 -9.64 5.34 -0.91
CA GLY A 114 -11.09 5.50 -0.78
C GLY A 114 -11.61 4.82 0.47
N HIS A 115 -10.80 4.81 1.51
CA HIS A 115 -11.10 4.21 2.82
C HIS A 115 -11.29 2.71 2.79
N LYS A 116 -10.78 2.01 1.76
CA LYS A 116 -10.87 0.56 1.69
C LYS A 116 -9.79 -0.08 2.56
N ILE A 117 -10.22 -0.84 3.53
CA ILE A 117 -9.33 -1.56 4.43
C ILE A 117 -9.73 -3.02 4.44
N ILE A 118 -8.73 -3.89 4.29
CA ILE A 118 -8.91 -5.33 4.37
C ILE A 118 -8.32 -5.79 5.70
N ASN A 119 -9.10 -6.51 6.49
CA ASN A 119 -8.61 -7.08 7.74
C ASN A 119 -7.98 -8.43 7.41
N ALA A 120 -6.67 -8.53 7.55
CA ALA A 120 -5.94 -9.73 7.16
C ALA A 120 -6.38 -10.96 7.95
N GLN A 121 -6.76 -10.78 9.21
CA GLN A 121 -7.20 -11.88 10.02
C GLN A 121 -8.51 -12.47 9.52
N GLU A 122 -9.44 -11.62 9.07
CA GLU A 122 -10.72 -12.09 8.54
C GLU A 122 -10.56 -12.74 7.17
N GLU A 123 -9.60 -12.27 6.39
CA GLU A 123 -9.35 -12.82 5.06
C GLU A 123 -8.68 -14.18 5.09
N LYS A 124 -8.26 -14.61 6.25
CA LYS A 124 -7.45 -15.81 6.38
C LYS A 124 -8.21 -17.10 6.05
N LYS A 125 -9.47 -17.05 5.95
CA LYS A 125 -10.27 -18.26 5.68
C LYS A 125 -10.03 -18.86 4.30
#